data_3aeb139ce2702beb670a4cdb256d9a2f
#
_entry.id   3aeb139ce2702beb670a4cdb256d9a2f
#
_cell.length_a   1.000
_cell.length_b   1.000
_cell.length_c   1.000
_cell.angle_alpha   90.00
_cell.angle_beta   90.00
_cell.angle_gamma   90.00
#
_symmetry.space_group_name_H-M   'P 1'
#
loop_
_entity.id
_entity.type
_entity.pdbx_description
1 polymer ?
#
loop_
_entity_poly.entity_id
_entity_poly.type
_entity_poly.pdbx_seq_one_letter_code
_entity_poly.pdbx_strand_id
1 'polypeptide(L)'
;MSAIDIVSILERAEYSISICTFSIDEPSIIKSLEEAVKRGVDVKVISETPLYASNIPLKIDAESSLFHLKVILVDQKISIIGSANFTSHSIQRSFNDILIINDPNMGAKFQNFFDDLWNGFFGKIRLRSDDLYATTTNIEETVLRELSKAKKSVDVAMYALTHPSVWATLKILSSKKIRVRLLVDEWFLNNSNLCKLPFTAIQTRVIRDMTLHSKLFIIDGKTVLTGSANATKSGYSRNAEMLIVLKDRNVLKKYMEYFETIWERGEPF
;
A
#
# COMPACT_ATOMS: atom_id res chain seq x y z
N MET A 1 -11.09 2.48 -6.22
CA MET A 1 -10.63 2.20 -7.60
C MET A 1 -11.07 0.81 -7.96
N SER A 2 -11.57 0.61 -9.16
CA SER A 2 -12.00 -0.69 -9.66
C SER A 2 -10.91 -1.33 -10.54
N ALA A 3 -11.04 -2.63 -10.84
CA ALA A 3 -10.20 -3.28 -11.86
C ALA A 3 -10.26 -2.52 -13.20
N ILE A 4 -11.40 -1.94 -13.53
CA ILE A 4 -11.63 -1.18 -14.77
C ILE A 4 -10.68 0.02 -14.91
N ASP A 5 -10.36 0.71 -13.79
CA ASP A 5 -9.44 1.85 -13.83
C ASP A 5 -8.00 1.40 -14.14
N ILE A 6 -7.56 0.28 -13.57
CA ILE A 6 -6.23 -0.31 -13.83
C ILE A 6 -6.17 -0.80 -15.28
N VAL A 7 -7.16 -1.59 -15.71
CA VAL A 7 -7.29 -2.11 -17.08
C VAL A 7 -7.21 -0.99 -18.11
N SER A 8 -7.97 0.10 -17.92
CA SER A 8 -7.95 1.25 -18.83
C SER A 8 -6.56 1.91 -18.96
N ILE A 9 -5.73 1.87 -17.91
CA ILE A 9 -4.36 2.36 -18.00
C ILE A 9 -3.46 1.37 -18.74
N LEU A 10 -3.58 0.07 -18.47
CA LEU A 10 -2.80 -0.98 -19.14
C LEU A 10 -3.11 -1.07 -20.65
N GLU A 11 -4.37 -0.88 -21.04
CA GLU A 11 -4.79 -0.88 -22.45
C GLU A 11 -4.17 0.26 -23.27
N ARG A 12 -3.79 1.36 -22.60
CA ARG A 12 -3.16 2.53 -23.23
C ARG A 12 -1.64 2.50 -23.21
N ALA A 13 -1.02 1.46 -22.64
CA ALA A 13 0.42 1.31 -22.65
C ALA A 13 0.96 1.17 -24.07
N GLU A 14 2.00 1.95 -24.40
CA GLU A 14 2.63 2.01 -25.72
C GLU A 14 4.00 1.34 -25.74
N TYR A 15 4.75 1.42 -24.64
CA TYR A 15 6.15 0.99 -24.60
C TYR A 15 6.43 -0.11 -23.58
N SER A 16 5.99 0.08 -22.32
CA SER A 16 6.36 -0.84 -21.25
C SER A 16 5.33 -0.93 -20.14
N ILE A 17 5.21 -2.13 -19.55
CA ILE A 17 4.49 -2.40 -18.31
C ILE A 17 5.39 -3.20 -17.39
N SER A 18 5.72 -2.65 -16.21
CA SER A 18 6.54 -3.32 -15.21
C SER A 18 5.74 -3.47 -13.91
N ILE A 19 5.64 -4.70 -13.39
CA ILE A 19 4.81 -5.02 -12.21
C ILE A 19 5.66 -5.66 -11.12
N CYS A 20 5.57 -5.10 -9.90
CA CYS A 20 5.99 -5.74 -8.66
C CYS A 20 4.75 -6.04 -7.83
N THR A 21 4.50 -7.31 -7.51
CA THR A 21 3.30 -7.67 -6.74
C THR A 21 3.53 -8.88 -5.85
N PHE A 22 2.76 -8.97 -4.76
CA PHE A 22 2.71 -10.22 -4.00
C PHE A 22 1.98 -11.31 -4.79
N SER A 23 0.84 -10.98 -5.39
CA SER A 23 0.05 -11.91 -6.21
C SER A 23 -0.79 -11.16 -7.24
N ILE A 24 -1.08 -11.85 -8.36
CA ILE A 24 -1.91 -11.36 -9.46
C ILE A 24 -2.72 -12.52 -10.03
N ASP A 25 -4.05 -12.42 -9.96
CA ASP A 25 -4.98 -13.41 -10.49
C ASP A 25 -6.27 -12.79 -11.07
N GLU A 26 -6.38 -11.45 -11.05
CA GLU A 26 -7.57 -10.77 -11.62
C GLU A 26 -7.61 -10.97 -13.14
N PRO A 27 -8.62 -11.69 -13.68
CA PRO A 27 -8.64 -12.09 -15.09
C PRO A 27 -8.59 -10.92 -16.05
N SER A 28 -9.24 -9.81 -15.74
CA SER A 28 -9.25 -8.61 -16.58
C SER A 28 -7.87 -7.94 -16.69
N ILE A 29 -7.11 -7.94 -15.60
CA ILE A 29 -5.73 -7.44 -15.58
C ILE A 29 -4.83 -8.37 -16.38
N ILE A 30 -4.89 -9.69 -16.14
CA ILE A 30 -4.09 -10.67 -16.88
C ILE A 30 -4.34 -10.57 -18.38
N LYS A 31 -5.61 -10.51 -18.79
CA LYS A 31 -5.99 -10.35 -20.19
C LYS A 31 -5.40 -9.06 -20.80
N SER A 32 -5.46 -7.94 -20.08
CA SER A 32 -4.89 -6.67 -20.56
C SER A 32 -3.37 -6.74 -20.73
N LEU A 33 -2.66 -7.48 -19.86
CA LEU A 33 -1.22 -7.71 -20.00
C LEU A 33 -0.91 -8.59 -21.22
N GLU A 34 -1.67 -9.66 -21.46
CA GLU A 34 -1.50 -10.53 -22.63
C GLU A 34 -1.76 -9.76 -23.94
N GLU A 35 -2.77 -8.90 -23.95
CA GLU A 35 -3.05 -8.03 -25.10
C GLU A 35 -1.95 -6.97 -25.30
N ALA A 36 -1.38 -6.44 -24.20
CA ALA A 36 -0.23 -5.54 -24.29
C ALA A 36 1.00 -6.22 -24.93
N VAL A 37 1.30 -7.46 -24.53
CA VAL A 37 2.36 -8.27 -25.17
C VAL A 37 2.09 -8.46 -26.67
N LYS A 38 0.86 -8.76 -27.09
CA LYS A 38 0.49 -8.88 -28.51
C LYS A 38 0.66 -7.58 -29.30
N ARG A 39 0.49 -6.43 -28.64
CA ARG A 39 0.75 -5.11 -29.24
C ARG A 39 2.25 -4.78 -29.35
N GLY A 40 3.14 -5.60 -28.78
CA GLY A 40 4.59 -5.37 -28.74
C GLY A 40 5.07 -4.54 -27.57
N VAL A 41 4.24 -4.34 -26.53
CA VAL A 41 4.64 -3.68 -25.28
C VAL A 41 5.57 -4.59 -24.47
N ASP A 42 6.67 -4.07 -23.94
CA ASP A 42 7.59 -4.81 -23.06
C ASP A 42 6.97 -4.99 -21.68
N VAL A 43 6.37 -6.17 -21.45
CA VAL A 43 5.69 -6.50 -20.18
C VAL A 43 6.61 -7.37 -19.33
N LYS A 44 6.84 -6.97 -18.06
CA LYS A 44 7.64 -7.72 -17.08
C LYS A 44 6.95 -7.76 -15.73
N VAL A 45 6.96 -8.92 -15.09
CA VAL A 45 6.34 -9.12 -13.76
C VAL A 45 7.35 -9.73 -12.79
N ILE A 46 7.46 -9.15 -11.59
CA ILE A 46 8.10 -9.77 -10.43
C ILE A 46 7.00 -10.06 -9.42
N SER A 47 6.87 -11.30 -8.98
CA SER A 47 5.81 -11.72 -8.05
C SER A 47 6.32 -12.68 -7.00
N GLU A 48 5.72 -12.64 -5.81
CA GLU A 48 5.91 -13.67 -4.77
C GLU A 48 5.28 -15.01 -5.19
N THR A 49 4.14 -14.96 -5.86
CA THR A 49 3.39 -16.17 -6.26
C THR A 49 3.40 -16.35 -7.79
N PRO A 50 3.25 -17.59 -8.27
CA PRO A 50 3.15 -17.85 -9.70
C PRO A 50 2.03 -17.08 -10.39
N LEU A 51 2.27 -16.64 -11.60
CA LEU A 51 1.27 -16.09 -12.51
C LEU A 51 0.92 -17.13 -13.57
N TYR A 52 -0.33 -17.46 -13.68
CA TYR A 52 -0.84 -18.39 -14.70
C TYR A 52 -1.23 -17.62 -15.98
N ALA A 53 -0.24 -17.12 -16.69
CA ALA A 53 -0.42 -16.47 -17.99
C ALA A 53 0.69 -16.93 -18.95
N SER A 54 0.32 -17.18 -20.21
CA SER A 54 1.29 -17.51 -21.24
C SER A 54 1.94 -16.23 -21.79
N ASN A 55 3.23 -16.31 -22.11
CA ASN A 55 3.99 -15.26 -22.82
C ASN A 55 4.25 -13.95 -22.03
N ILE A 56 4.04 -13.92 -20.72
CA ILE A 56 4.45 -12.79 -19.88
C ILE A 56 5.75 -13.17 -19.17
N PRO A 57 6.86 -12.44 -19.39
CA PRO A 57 8.09 -12.62 -18.63
C PRO A 57 7.85 -12.44 -17.14
N LEU A 58 8.07 -13.51 -16.37
CA LEU A 58 7.84 -13.58 -14.92
C LEU A 58 9.12 -13.93 -14.19
N LYS A 59 9.45 -13.20 -13.14
CA LYS A 59 10.40 -13.60 -12.11
C LYS A 59 9.64 -13.84 -10.81
N ILE A 60 9.82 -15.00 -10.21
CA ILE A 60 9.29 -15.30 -8.88
C ILE A 60 10.38 -14.95 -7.88
N ASP A 61 10.02 -14.18 -6.85
CA ASP A 61 10.93 -13.91 -5.76
C ASP A 61 11.20 -15.19 -4.97
N ALA A 62 12.47 -15.48 -4.72
CA ALA A 62 12.94 -16.69 -4.05
C ALA A 62 13.54 -16.38 -2.66
N GLU A 63 13.44 -15.14 -2.20
CA GLU A 63 13.96 -14.72 -0.91
C GLU A 63 13.12 -15.30 0.25
N SER A 64 13.73 -15.40 1.43
CA SER A 64 13.04 -15.90 2.63
C SER A 64 12.06 -14.91 3.25
N SER A 65 12.10 -13.66 2.84
CA SER A 65 11.19 -12.60 3.26
C SER A 65 10.17 -12.32 2.16
N LEU A 66 8.96 -11.88 2.52
CA LEU A 66 7.89 -11.66 1.54
C LEU A 66 8.22 -10.52 0.57
N PHE A 67 8.05 -10.78 -0.72
CA PHE A 67 7.99 -9.76 -1.76
C PHE A 67 6.59 -9.13 -1.78
N HIS A 68 6.39 -8.14 -0.91
CA HIS A 68 5.04 -7.63 -0.62
C HIS A 68 4.74 -6.28 -1.28
N LEU A 69 5.52 -5.89 -2.28
CA LEU A 69 5.26 -4.71 -3.11
C LEU A 69 3.95 -4.85 -3.90
N LYS A 70 3.31 -3.72 -4.23
CA LYS A 70 2.15 -3.62 -5.10
C LYS A 70 2.31 -2.37 -5.95
N VAL A 71 3.00 -2.53 -7.07
CA VAL A 71 3.40 -1.45 -7.98
C VAL A 71 3.15 -1.87 -9.41
N ILE A 72 2.50 -1.02 -10.21
CA ILE A 72 2.46 -1.13 -11.67
C ILE A 72 3.07 0.16 -12.22
N LEU A 73 3.98 0.03 -13.15
CA LEU A 73 4.61 1.12 -13.88
C LEU A 73 4.24 1.01 -15.36
N VAL A 74 3.78 2.10 -15.94
CA VAL A 74 3.38 2.14 -17.36
C VAL A 74 4.15 3.26 -18.05
N ASP A 75 4.86 2.89 -19.12
CA ASP A 75 5.59 3.80 -20.02
C ASP A 75 6.55 4.75 -19.29
N GLN A 76 7.10 4.33 -18.14
CA GLN A 76 7.95 5.16 -17.27
C GLN A 76 7.30 6.50 -16.87
N LYS A 77 5.99 6.60 -16.94
CA LYS A 77 5.22 7.83 -16.75
C LYS A 77 4.15 7.68 -15.67
N ILE A 78 3.41 6.58 -15.69
CA ILE A 78 2.35 6.33 -14.73
C ILE A 78 2.83 5.28 -13.73
N SER A 79 2.67 5.58 -12.44
CA SER A 79 2.94 4.65 -11.36
C SER A 79 1.66 4.42 -10.56
N ILE A 80 1.26 3.17 -10.39
CA ILE A 80 0.12 2.73 -9.58
C ILE A 80 0.71 2.02 -8.37
N ILE A 81 0.47 2.55 -7.17
CA ILE A 81 1.08 2.07 -5.92
C ILE A 81 0.02 2.05 -4.83
N GLY A 82 0.00 1.02 -3.99
CA GLY A 82 -0.96 1.02 -2.88
C GLY A 82 -0.94 -0.25 -2.03
N SER A 83 -2.07 -0.52 -1.39
CA SER A 83 -2.25 -1.69 -0.54
C SER A 83 -2.81 -2.91 -1.27
N ALA A 84 -3.45 -2.71 -2.44
CA ALA A 84 -4.14 -3.76 -3.17
C ALA A 84 -3.20 -4.74 -3.86
N ASN A 85 -3.37 -6.04 -3.61
CA ASN A 85 -2.90 -7.06 -4.56
C ASN A 85 -3.74 -6.99 -5.84
N PHE A 86 -3.17 -7.43 -6.95
CA PHE A 86 -3.88 -7.43 -8.24
C PHE A 86 -4.69 -8.72 -8.42
N THR A 87 -5.45 -9.10 -7.36
CA THR A 87 -6.28 -10.29 -7.29
C THR A 87 -7.76 -9.93 -7.25
N SER A 88 -8.60 -10.83 -7.74
CA SER A 88 -10.06 -10.66 -7.71
C SER A 88 -10.57 -10.42 -6.30
N HIS A 89 -10.07 -11.16 -5.32
CA HIS A 89 -10.45 -10.95 -3.91
C HIS A 89 -10.07 -9.55 -3.41
N SER A 90 -8.81 -9.13 -3.67
CA SER A 90 -8.31 -7.84 -3.19
C SER A 90 -9.06 -6.66 -3.80
N ILE A 91 -9.45 -6.77 -5.06
CA ILE A 91 -10.14 -5.70 -5.78
C ILE A 91 -11.63 -5.64 -5.45
N GLN A 92 -12.28 -6.80 -5.30
CA GLN A 92 -13.74 -6.87 -5.19
C GLN A 92 -14.25 -7.02 -3.75
N ARG A 93 -13.44 -7.58 -2.84
CA ARG A 93 -13.85 -7.96 -1.48
C ARG A 93 -12.97 -7.40 -0.37
N SER A 94 -12.14 -6.40 -0.68
CA SER A 94 -11.28 -5.80 0.32
C SER A 94 -11.32 -4.28 0.24
N PHE A 95 -11.23 -3.62 1.38
CA PHE A 95 -10.95 -2.18 1.45
C PHE A 95 -9.46 -1.96 1.27
N ASN A 96 -9.11 -1.44 0.10
CA ASN A 96 -7.76 -1.09 -0.29
C ASN A 96 -7.70 0.37 -0.74
N ASP A 97 -6.52 0.94 -0.70
CA ASP A 97 -6.23 2.22 -1.32
C ASP A 97 -5.16 2.07 -2.39
N ILE A 98 -5.32 2.82 -3.45
CA ILE A 98 -4.41 2.86 -4.60
C ILE A 98 -4.18 4.31 -4.99
N LEU A 99 -2.93 4.67 -5.15
CA LEU A 99 -2.47 5.97 -5.63
C LEU A 99 -2.01 5.84 -7.08
N ILE A 100 -2.48 6.73 -7.96
CA ILE A 100 -1.96 6.89 -9.31
C ILE A 100 -1.14 8.17 -9.37
N ILE A 101 0.11 8.04 -9.75
CA ILE A 101 1.05 9.14 -9.98
C ILE A 101 1.29 9.21 -11.48
N ASN A 102 0.90 10.31 -12.11
CA ASN A 102 1.18 10.59 -13.52
C ASN A 102 2.27 11.67 -13.57
N ASP A 103 3.51 11.25 -13.48
CA ASP A 103 4.71 12.10 -13.46
C ASP A 103 5.87 11.34 -14.10
N PRO A 104 6.35 11.75 -15.29
CA PRO A 104 7.43 11.07 -15.98
C PRO A 104 8.76 11.04 -15.20
N ASN A 105 9.06 12.09 -14.41
CA ASN A 105 10.29 12.12 -13.61
C ASN A 105 10.24 11.11 -12.46
N MET A 106 9.08 10.98 -11.82
CA MET A 106 8.87 9.97 -10.79
C MET A 106 8.78 8.58 -11.40
N GLY A 107 8.06 8.43 -12.52
CA GLY A 107 7.91 7.17 -13.25
C GLY A 107 9.26 6.59 -13.68
N ALA A 108 10.16 7.39 -14.25
CA ALA A 108 11.50 6.95 -14.62
C ALA A 108 12.32 6.46 -13.40
N LYS A 109 12.20 7.13 -12.26
CA LYS A 109 12.90 6.69 -11.03
C LYS A 109 12.31 5.39 -10.46
N PHE A 110 11.00 5.22 -10.51
CA PHE A 110 10.38 3.95 -10.15
C PHE A 110 10.75 2.84 -11.13
N GLN A 111 10.90 3.15 -12.43
CA GLN A 111 11.37 2.17 -13.41
C GLN A 111 12.80 1.71 -13.11
N ASN A 112 13.72 2.62 -12.81
CA ASN A 112 15.08 2.25 -12.41
C ASN A 112 15.07 1.32 -11.18
N PHE A 113 14.20 1.58 -10.20
CA PHE A 113 14.02 0.69 -9.06
C PHE A 113 13.52 -0.70 -9.47
N PHE A 114 12.57 -0.78 -10.41
CA PHE A 114 12.10 -2.05 -10.95
C PHE A 114 13.22 -2.78 -11.69
N ASP A 115 13.98 -2.07 -12.51
CA ASP A 115 15.07 -2.64 -13.31
C ASP A 115 16.19 -3.20 -12.43
N ASP A 116 16.51 -2.53 -11.32
CA ASP A 116 17.42 -3.07 -10.29
C ASP A 116 16.91 -4.40 -9.75
N LEU A 117 15.63 -4.47 -9.33
CA LEU A 117 15.02 -5.72 -8.85
C LEU A 117 14.99 -6.80 -9.94
N TRP A 118 14.64 -6.40 -11.17
CA TRP A 118 14.61 -7.34 -12.30
C TRP A 118 15.99 -7.95 -12.59
N ASN A 119 17.05 -7.19 -12.40
CA ASN A 119 18.42 -7.65 -12.60
C ASN A 119 19.04 -8.33 -11.37
N GLY A 120 18.27 -8.56 -10.31
CA GLY A 120 18.71 -9.26 -9.10
C GLY A 120 19.50 -8.39 -8.12
N PHE A 121 19.43 -7.08 -8.26
CA PHE A 121 19.98 -6.13 -7.27
C PHE A 121 18.94 -5.85 -6.18
N PHE A 122 19.41 -5.59 -4.96
CA PHE A 122 18.52 -5.12 -3.90
C PHE A 122 18.10 -3.67 -4.20
N GLY A 123 16.99 -3.53 -4.90
CA GLY A 123 16.42 -2.23 -5.21
C GLY A 123 16.02 -1.48 -3.94
N LYS A 124 16.66 -0.34 -3.70
CA LYS A 124 16.30 0.58 -2.62
C LYS A 124 15.88 1.89 -3.24
N ILE A 125 14.68 2.34 -2.90
CA ILE A 125 14.19 3.62 -3.41
C ILE A 125 13.98 4.60 -2.25
N ARG A 126 14.36 5.86 -2.50
CA ARG A 126 14.01 7.03 -1.71
C ARG A 126 13.77 8.17 -2.66
N LEU A 127 12.52 8.41 -2.98
CA LEU A 127 12.10 9.50 -3.86
C LEU A 127 11.44 10.59 -3.04
N ARG A 128 11.74 11.85 -3.38
CA ARG A 128 11.13 13.01 -2.75
C ARG A 128 10.76 14.04 -3.80
N SER A 129 9.55 14.54 -3.71
CA SER A 129 9.08 15.80 -4.27
C SER A 129 8.52 16.68 -3.15
N ASP A 130 7.96 17.84 -3.47
CA ASP A 130 7.39 18.75 -2.46
C ASP A 130 6.29 18.09 -1.64
N ASP A 131 5.40 17.33 -2.28
CA ASP A 131 4.20 16.76 -1.68
C ASP A 131 4.23 15.23 -1.57
N LEU A 132 5.29 14.56 -2.02
CA LEU A 132 5.40 13.11 -1.99
C LEU A 132 6.79 12.65 -1.56
N TYR A 133 6.82 11.68 -0.66
CA TYR A 133 8.01 10.91 -0.31
C TYR A 133 7.69 9.42 -0.41
N ALA A 134 8.46 8.68 -1.22
CA ALA A 134 8.35 7.24 -1.37
C ALA A 134 9.64 6.55 -0.90
N THR A 135 9.51 5.47 -0.13
CA THR A 135 10.67 4.72 0.37
C THR A 135 10.39 3.25 0.56
N THR A 136 11.40 2.42 0.29
CA THR A 136 11.47 1.00 0.66
C THR A 136 12.41 0.74 1.85
N THR A 137 12.99 1.80 2.43
CA THR A 137 13.94 1.70 3.54
C THR A 137 13.54 2.62 4.68
N ASN A 138 13.94 2.26 5.92
CA ASN A 138 13.66 3.06 7.12
C ASN A 138 12.15 3.36 7.29
N ILE A 139 11.29 2.37 6.96
CA ILE A 139 9.84 2.53 7.03
C ILE A 139 9.40 2.82 8.47
N GLU A 140 9.89 2.03 9.44
CA GLU A 140 9.58 2.24 10.88
C GLU A 140 9.91 3.65 11.34
N GLU A 141 11.15 4.08 11.10
CA GLU A 141 11.61 5.42 11.49
C GLU A 141 10.74 6.51 10.86
N THR A 142 10.39 6.35 9.58
CA THR A 142 9.55 7.30 8.86
C THR A 142 8.14 7.37 9.45
N VAL A 143 7.51 6.21 9.71
CA VAL A 143 6.17 6.16 10.32
C VAL A 143 6.18 6.80 11.71
N LEU A 144 7.10 6.42 12.57
CA LEU A 144 7.20 6.96 13.94
C LEU A 144 7.48 8.46 13.94
N ARG A 145 8.36 8.93 13.05
CA ARG A 145 8.67 10.36 12.89
C ARG A 145 7.44 11.15 12.46
N GLU A 146 6.66 10.66 11.50
CA GLU A 146 5.45 11.36 11.05
C GLU A 146 4.36 11.33 12.14
N LEU A 147 4.14 10.19 12.80
CA LEU A 147 3.20 10.08 13.93
C LEU A 147 3.55 11.03 15.07
N SER A 148 4.84 11.20 15.39
CA SER A 148 5.28 12.11 16.48
C SER A 148 4.95 13.59 16.23
N LYS A 149 4.66 13.98 14.98
CA LYS A 149 4.27 15.34 14.61
C LYS A 149 2.79 15.65 14.86
N ALA A 150 1.97 14.63 15.17
CA ALA A 150 0.56 14.79 15.40
C ALA A 150 0.27 15.79 16.53
N LYS A 151 -0.66 16.73 16.27
CA LYS A 151 -1.08 17.77 17.24
C LYS A 151 -2.58 17.74 17.51
N LYS A 152 -3.40 17.18 16.61
CA LYS A 152 -4.87 17.21 16.69
C LYS A 152 -5.48 15.83 16.58
N SER A 153 -5.07 15.04 15.57
CA SER A 153 -5.70 13.75 15.29
C SER A 153 -4.78 12.79 14.54
N VAL A 154 -5.02 11.50 14.77
CA VAL A 154 -4.48 10.40 13.97
C VAL A 154 -5.62 9.44 13.66
N ASP A 155 -5.88 9.23 12.39
CA ASP A 155 -6.84 8.24 11.90
C ASP A 155 -6.05 7.10 11.26
N VAL A 156 -6.33 5.86 11.67
CA VAL A 156 -5.59 4.65 11.25
C VAL A 156 -6.56 3.63 10.68
N ALA A 157 -6.30 3.13 9.47
CA ALA A 157 -6.96 1.94 8.92
C ALA A 157 -5.88 0.91 8.60
N MET A 158 -5.87 -0.24 9.30
CA MET A 158 -4.75 -1.17 9.28
C MET A 158 -5.19 -2.62 9.36
N TYR A 159 -4.74 -3.42 8.38
CA TYR A 159 -4.94 -4.87 8.40
C TYR A 159 -4.23 -5.53 9.58
N ALA A 160 -2.93 -5.32 9.71
CA ALA A 160 -2.13 -5.89 10.79
C ALA A 160 -1.33 -4.80 11.53
N LEU A 161 -1.68 -4.56 12.79
CA LEU A 161 -1.07 -3.57 13.68
C LEU A 161 -0.44 -4.26 14.89
N THR A 162 0.69 -4.92 14.70
CA THR A 162 1.38 -5.68 15.77
C THR A 162 2.73 -5.07 16.17
N HIS A 163 3.11 -3.92 15.57
CA HIS A 163 4.39 -3.26 15.86
C HIS A 163 4.35 -2.54 17.22
N PRO A 164 5.18 -2.94 18.20
CA PRO A 164 5.10 -2.39 19.54
C PRO A 164 5.30 -0.86 19.62
N SER A 165 6.27 -0.33 18.85
CA SER A 165 6.58 1.11 18.86
C SER A 165 5.44 1.95 18.26
N VAL A 166 4.77 1.46 17.21
CA VAL A 166 3.60 2.14 16.64
C VAL A 166 2.47 2.16 17.65
N TRP A 167 2.18 1.00 18.25
CA TRP A 167 1.14 0.89 19.27
C TRP A 167 1.40 1.81 20.47
N ALA A 168 2.62 1.80 21.01
CA ALA A 168 3.02 2.68 22.09
C ALA A 168 2.86 4.16 21.73
N THR A 169 3.25 4.53 20.50
CA THR A 169 3.09 5.90 19.99
C THR A 169 1.63 6.33 19.94
N LEU A 170 0.73 5.49 19.41
CA LEU A 170 -0.70 5.80 19.36
C LEU A 170 -1.29 5.97 20.77
N LYS A 171 -0.90 5.14 21.74
CA LYS A 171 -1.31 5.28 23.15
C LYS A 171 -0.79 6.57 23.79
N ILE A 172 0.47 6.96 23.54
CA ILE A 172 1.04 8.21 24.02
C ILE A 172 0.30 9.42 23.41
N LEU A 173 0.00 9.40 22.12
CA LEU A 173 -0.74 10.46 21.48
C LEU A 173 -2.14 10.61 22.10
N SER A 174 -2.84 9.49 22.28
CA SER A 174 -4.15 9.48 22.92
C SER A 174 -4.12 10.02 24.37
N SER A 175 -3.10 9.65 25.17
CA SER A 175 -2.92 10.16 26.54
C SER A 175 -2.65 11.68 26.58
N LYS A 176 -2.12 12.24 25.49
CA LYS A 176 -1.94 13.70 25.28
C LYS A 176 -3.18 14.41 24.76
N LYS A 177 -4.34 13.74 24.78
CA LYS A 177 -5.63 14.25 24.27
C LYS A 177 -5.65 14.51 22.75
N ILE A 178 -4.74 13.91 22.00
CA ILE A 178 -4.82 13.86 20.54
C ILE A 178 -5.87 12.80 20.18
N ARG A 179 -6.84 13.14 19.36
CA ARG A 179 -7.87 12.19 18.93
C ARG A 179 -7.22 11.07 18.12
N VAL A 180 -7.39 9.83 18.54
CA VAL A 180 -6.94 8.64 17.81
C VAL A 180 -8.15 7.77 17.47
N ARG A 181 -8.37 7.54 16.17
CA ARG A 181 -9.34 6.57 15.65
C ARG A 181 -8.59 5.41 15.02
N LEU A 182 -8.97 4.20 15.35
CA LEU A 182 -8.35 2.98 14.88
C LEU A 182 -9.39 2.07 14.25
N LEU A 183 -9.31 1.86 12.95
CA LEU A 183 -10.10 0.88 12.21
C LEU A 183 -9.20 -0.32 11.91
N VAL A 184 -9.62 -1.51 12.34
CA VAL A 184 -8.86 -2.74 12.19
C VAL A 184 -9.68 -3.82 11.49
N ASP A 185 -8.96 -4.76 10.90
CA ASP A 185 -9.54 -5.99 10.39
C ASP A 185 -9.85 -6.97 11.53
N GLU A 186 -10.87 -7.81 11.37
CA GLU A 186 -11.17 -8.87 12.33
C GLU A 186 -9.98 -9.81 12.55
N TRP A 187 -9.16 -10.04 11.53
CA TRP A 187 -7.94 -10.83 11.64
C TRP A 187 -7.01 -10.30 12.76
N PHE A 188 -6.90 -8.97 12.90
CA PHE A 188 -6.08 -8.37 13.95
C PHE A 188 -6.55 -8.79 15.36
N LEU A 189 -7.87 -8.84 15.60
CA LEU A 189 -8.42 -9.24 16.88
C LEU A 189 -8.09 -10.68 17.22
N ASN A 190 -8.13 -11.55 16.23
CA ASN A 190 -7.94 -12.98 16.40
C ASN A 190 -6.44 -13.36 16.50
N ASN A 191 -5.54 -12.53 15.96
CA ASN A 191 -4.12 -12.87 15.78
C ASN A 191 -3.15 -11.94 16.55
N SER A 192 -3.66 -10.93 17.28
CA SER A 192 -2.81 -10.01 18.03
C SER A 192 -3.10 -10.01 19.53
N ASN A 193 -2.05 -10.16 20.33
CA ASN A 193 -2.18 -9.96 21.77
C ASN A 193 -2.34 -8.47 22.16
N LEU A 194 -2.09 -7.54 21.24
CA LEU A 194 -2.24 -6.11 21.49
C LEU A 194 -3.72 -5.72 21.64
N CYS A 195 -4.65 -6.45 21.03
CA CYS A 195 -6.09 -6.24 21.22
C CYS A 195 -6.58 -6.53 22.64
N LYS A 196 -5.81 -7.28 23.45
CA LYS A 196 -6.09 -7.54 24.86
C LYS A 196 -5.68 -6.37 25.77
N LEU A 197 -4.95 -5.39 25.27
CA LEU A 197 -4.57 -4.21 26.02
C LEU A 197 -5.75 -3.21 26.04
N PRO A 198 -5.95 -2.49 27.16
CA PRO A 198 -7.05 -1.54 27.25
C PRO A 198 -6.90 -0.43 26.20
N PHE A 199 -7.96 -0.25 25.40
CA PHE A 199 -8.09 0.80 24.37
C PHE A 199 -8.66 2.12 24.92
N THR A 200 -8.67 2.31 26.19
CA THR A 200 -9.51 3.24 26.98
C THR A 200 -9.58 4.70 26.50
N ALA A 201 -8.73 5.11 25.56
CA ALA A 201 -8.77 6.46 25.00
C ALA A 201 -8.61 6.48 23.47
N ILE A 202 -8.58 5.31 22.81
CA ILE A 202 -8.54 5.16 21.35
C ILE A 202 -9.92 4.70 20.91
N GLN A 203 -10.56 5.48 20.03
CA GLN A 203 -11.81 5.06 19.41
C GLN A 203 -11.50 3.94 18.41
N THR A 204 -11.98 2.74 18.68
CA THR A 204 -11.69 1.58 17.83
C THR A 204 -12.95 1.05 17.18
N ARG A 205 -12.84 0.69 15.90
CA ARG A 205 -13.86 -0.02 15.15
C ARG A 205 -13.24 -1.19 14.38
N VAL A 206 -14.06 -2.17 14.06
CA VAL A 206 -13.66 -3.43 13.41
C VAL A 206 -14.46 -3.64 12.15
N ILE A 207 -13.80 -3.97 11.05
CA ILE A 207 -14.44 -4.44 9.82
C ILE A 207 -14.57 -5.96 9.88
N ARG A 208 -15.79 -6.47 9.61
CA ARG A 208 -16.11 -7.89 9.64
C ARG A 208 -16.73 -8.43 8.34
N ASP A 209 -17.35 -7.57 7.57
CA ASP A 209 -18.07 -7.92 6.33
C ASP A 209 -17.17 -8.01 5.10
N MET A 210 -16.03 -7.38 5.14
CA MET A 210 -15.00 -7.37 4.08
C MET A 210 -13.60 -7.37 4.71
N THR A 211 -12.58 -7.71 3.93
CA THR A 211 -11.20 -7.58 4.41
C THR A 211 -10.79 -6.11 4.43
N LEU A 212 -10.40 -5.57 5.58
CA LEU A 212 -9.73 -4.27 5.65
C LEU A 212 -8.24 -4.46 5.34
N HIS A 213 -7.85 -4.23 4.11
CA HIS A 213 -6.46 -4.46 3.69
C HIS A 213 -5.63 -3.19 3.51
N SER A 214 -6.17 -2.02 3.83
CA SER A 214 -5.43 -0.74 3.86
C SER A 214 -4.30 -0.73 4.90
N LYS A 215 -3.27 0.08 4.63
CA LYS A 215 -2.16 0.38 5.54
C LYS A 215 -2.00 1.90 5.62
N LEU A 216 -3.00 2.52 6.23
CA LEU A 216 -3.25 3.95 6.15
C LEU A 216 -3.11 4.63 7.51
N PHE A 217 -2.37 5.74 7.54
CA PHE A 217 -2.40 6.73 8.61
C PHE A 217 -2.72 8.09 8.04
N ILE A 218 -3.65 8.81 8.64
CA ILE A 218 -3.95 10.21 8.33
C ILE A 218 -3.63 11.05 9.58
N ILE A 219 -2.69 11.97 9.47
CA ILE A 219 -2.18 12.76 10.59
C ILE A 219 -2.62 14.19 10.42
N ASP A 220 -3.40 14.72 11.39
CA ASP A 220 -3.92 16.10 11.45
C ASP A 220 -4.69 16.53 10.19
N GLY A 221 -5.13 15.60 9.32
CA GLY A 221 -5.68 15.89 7.99
C GLY A 221 -4.68 16.59 7.06
N LYS A 222 -3.36 16.47 7.32
CA LYS A 222 -2.28 17.15 6.59
C LYS A 222 -1.23 16.23 6.00
N THR A 223 -1.15 15.01 6.50
CA THR A 223 -0.20 14.02 6.02
C THR A 223 -0.89 12.67 5.96
N VAL A 224 -0.76 11.99 4.84
CA VAL A 224 -1.16 10.59 4.66
C VAL A 224 0.08 9.73 4.55
N LEU A 225 0.09 8.60 5.25
CA LEU A 225 1.03 7.51 5.03
C LEU A 225 0.23 6.32 4.51
N THR A 226 0.67 5.75 3.39
CA THR A 226 0.04 4.58 2.77
C THR A 226 1.08 3.72 2.05
N GLY A 227 0.67 2.64 1.43
CA GLY A 227 1.51 1.72 0.66
C GLY A 227 1.24 0.26 0.98
N SER A 228 2.27 -0.59 0.87
CA SER A 228 2.11 -2.02 1.07
C SER A 228 2.39 -2.48 2.52
N ALA A 229 3.13 -1.69 3.31
CA ALA A 229 3.71 -2.09 4.58
C ALA A 229 2.69 -2.17 5.72
N ASN A 230 2.39 -3.37 6.21
CA ASN A 230 1.67 -3.54 7.46
C ASN A 230 2.50 -3.00 8.64
N ALA A 231 1.83 -2.48 9.66
CA ALA A 231 2.48 -2.03 10.89
C ALA A 231 2.89 -3.22 11.78
N THR A 232 3.81 -4.02 11.27
CA THR A 232 4.41 -5.21 11.91
C THR A 232 5.93 -5.13 11.83
N LYS A 233 6.64 -5.91 12.65
CA LYS A 233 8.11 -6.00 12.55
C LYS A 233 8.54 -6.46 11.16
N SER A 234 7.91 -7.50 10.61
CA SER A 234 8.27 -8.00 9.28
C SER A 234 7.97 -6.97 8.18
N GLY A 235 6.81 -6.30 8.24
CA GLY A 235 6.44 -5.27 7.27
C GLY A 235 7.36 -4.04 7.27
N TYR A 236 8.02 -3.74 8.39
CA TYR A 236 8.89 -2.56 8.46
C TYR A 236 10.38 -2.87 8.29
N SER A 237 10.81 -4.13 8.45
CA SER A 237 12.24 -4.44 8.48
C SER A 237 12.70 -5.66 7.69
N ARG A 238 11.78 -6.52 7.22
CA ARG A 238 12.16 -7.78 6.56
C ARG A 238 11.62 -7.91 5.15
N ASN A 239 10.31 -7.61 4.97
CA ASN A 239 9.66 -7.76 3.68
C ASN A 239 10.13 -6.69 2.69
N ALA A 240 10.01 -6.99 1.39
CA ALA A 240 10.09 -5.96 0.36
C ALA A 240 8.76 -5.18 0.34
N GLU A 241 8.78 -3.96 0.88
CA GLU A 241 7.62 -3.10 1.07
C GLU A 241 7.91 -1.68 0.58
N MET A 242 6.84 -0.93 0.31
CA MET A 242 6.93 0.49 -0.02
C MET A 242 6.02 1.31 0.89
N LEU A 243 6.56 2.39 1.45
CA LEU A 243 5.82 3.42 2.16
C LEU A 243 5.77 4.68 1.31
N ILE A 244 4.59 5.28 1.21
CA ILE A 244 4.35 6.58 0.60
C ILE A 244 3.88 7.55 1.67
N VAL A 245 4.48 8.74 1.71
CA VAL A 245 4.04 9.88 2.53
C VAL A 245 3.56 10.98 1.60
N LEU A 246 2.32 11.44 1.78
CA LEU A 246 1.66 12.40 0.92
C LEU A 246 1.24 13.65 1.70
N LYS A 247 1.35 14.82 1.03
CA LYS A 247 0.92 16.13 1.57
C LYS A 247 0.09 16.95 0.58
N ASP A 248 -0.10 16.48 -0.65
CA ASP A 248 -0.99 17.13 -1.63
C ASP A 248 -2.41 17.25 -1.09
N ARG A 249 -2.98 18.46 -1.09
CA ARG A 249 -4.28 18.76 -0.47
C ARG A 249 -5.45 18.02 -1.13
N ASN A 250 -5.41 17.84 -2.46
CA ASN A 250 -6.49 17.18 -3.18
C ASN A 250 -6.47 15.67 -2.92
N VAL A 251 -5.28 15.09 -2.85
CA VAL A 251 -5.09 13.67 -2.51
C VAL A 251 -5.49 13.43 -1.06
N LEU A 252 -5.07 14.29 -0.13
CA LEU A 252 -5.45 14.24 1.29
C LEU A 252 -6.96 14.22 1.47
N LYS A 253 -7.70 15.10 0.76
CA LYS A 253 -9.17 15.14 0.83
C LYS A 253 -9.79 13.80 0.45
N LYS A 254 -9.33 13.18 -0.63
CA LYS A 254 -9.81 11.86 -1.07
C LYS A 254 -9.53 10.76 -0.06
N TYR A 255 -8.36 10.76 0.58
CA TYR A 255 -8.04 9.80 1.63
C TYR A 255 -8.86 10.01 2.89
N MET A 256 -9.18 11.25 3.26
CA MET A 256 -10.07 11.55 4.38
C MET A 256 -11.50 11.06 4.08
N GLU A 257 -12.04 11.34 2.90
CA GLU A 257 -13.36 10.85 2.45
C GLU A 257 -13.39 9.31 2.42
N TYR A 258 -12.35 8.68 1.92
CA TYR A 258 -12.20 7.23 1.94
C TYR A 258 -12.21 6.68 3.38
N PHE A 259 -11.40 7.28 4.27
CA PHE A 259 -11.36 6.85 5.68
C PHE A 259 -12.72 6.97 6.35
N GLU A 260 -13.45 8.09 6.18
CA GLU A 260 -14.79 8.23 6.77
C GLU A 260 -15.76 7.17 6.23
N THR A 261 -15.72 6.89 4.92
CA THR A 261 -16.56 5.85 4.30
C THR A 261 -16.34 4.47 4.94
N ILE A 262 -15.08 4.07 5.12
CA ILE A 262 -14.79 2.77 5.74
C ILE A 262 -14.96 2.78 7.26
N TRP A 263 -14.78 3.93 7.92
CA TRP A 263 -15.01 4.10 9.35
C TRP A 263 -16.47 3.88 9.72
N GLU A 264 -17.40 4.40 8.92
CA GLU A 264 -18.84 4.20 9.14
C GLU A 264 -19.29 2.75 9.00
N ARG A 265 -18.58 1.95 8.23
CA ARG A 265 -18.83 0.51 8.10
C ARG A 265 -18.28 -0.32 9.26
N GLY A 266 -17.34 0.22 10.01
CA GLY A 266 -16.75 -0.46 11.16
C GLY A 266 -17.71 -0.51 12.33
N GLU A 267 -17.78 -1.67 12.99
CA GLU A 267 -18.52 -1.87 14.24
C GLU A 267 -17.70 -1.36 15.42
N PRO A 268 -18.29 -0.68 16.42
CA PRO A 268 -17.58 -0.30 17.65
C PRO A 268 -16.98 -1.52 18.36
N PHE A 269 -15.78 -1.34 18.91
CA PHE A 269 -15.04 -2.37 19.63
C PHE A 269 -14.77 -1.95 21.07
#